data_0ef5096a563cddbf691ccedcd43e1dcf
#
_entry.id   0ef5096a563cddbf691ccedcd43e1dcf
#
_cell.length_a   1.000
_cell.length_b   1.000
_cell.length_c   1.000
_cell.angle_alpha   90.00
_cell.angle_beta   90.00
_cell.angle_gamma   90.00
#
_symmetry.space_group_name_H-M   'P 1'
#
loop_
_entity.id
_entity.type
_entity.pdbx_description
1 polymer ?
#
loop_
_entity_poly.entity_id
_entity_poly.type
_entity_poly.pdbx_seq_one_letter_code
_entity_poly.pdbx_strand_id
1 'polypeptide(L)'
;MDEAIKQIAERLRGLRDVLELTTEEVARDCGIEQSEYEQAETGNYDISVSMLQKIARQYHIALDALMFGEEPKMSTYFLTRAGKGISVE
;
A
#
# COMPACT_ATOMS: atom_id res chain seq x y z
N MET A 1 13.90 -13.75 9.55
CA MET A 1 12.69 -13.14 9.01
C MET A 1 13.04 -12.22 7.85
N ASP A 2 12.27 -12.30 6.81
CA ASP A 2 12.53 -11.52 5.61
C ASP A 2 12.32 -10.02 5.90
N GLU A 3 13.35 -9.24 5.63
CA GLU A 3 13.27 -7.80 5.88
C GLU A 3 12.19 -7.14 5.00
N ALA A 4 12.04 -7.62 3.78
CA ALA A 4 11.03 -7.06 2.88
C ALA A 4 9.63 -7.25 3.44
N ILE A 5 9.36 -8.41 4.02
CA ILE A 5 8.05 -8.68 4.60
C ILE A 5 7.79 -7.73 5.77
N LYS A 6 8.80 -7.51 6.59
CA LYS A 6 8.64 -6.60 7.72
C LYS A 6 8.37 -5.18 7.26
N GLN A 7 9.05 -4.76 6.21
CA GLN A 7 8.87 -3.40 5.71
C GLN A 7 7.49 -3.23 5.10
N ILE A 8 7.00 -4.24 4.39
CA ILE A 8 5.66 -4.16 3.83
C ILE A 8 4.64 -4.09 4.96
N ALA A 9 4.83 -4.89 6.00
CA ALA A 9 3.91 -4.85 7.14
C ALA A 9 3.87 -3.46 7.76
N GLU A 10 5.02 -2.82 7.89
CA GLU A 10 5.07 -1.46 8.44
C GLU A 10 4.34 -0.47 7.55
N ARG A 11 4.47 -0.63 6.24
CA ARG A 11 3.77 0.26 5.32
C ARG A 11 2.27 0.08 5.41
N LEU A 12 1.81 -1.15 5.58
CA LEU A 12 0.38 -1.39 5.76
C LEU A 12 -0.13 -0.73 7.02
N ARG A 13 0.61 -0.86 8.13
CA ARG A 13 0.20 -0.21 9.36
C ARG A 13 0.20 1.30 9.21
N GLY A 14 1.23 1.85 8.55
CA GLY A 14 1.29 3.29 8.34
C GLY A 14 0.16 3.80 7.48
N LEU A 15 -0.18 3.07 6.43
CA LEU A 15 -1.30 3.45 5.58
C LEU A 15 -2.59 3.45 6.38
N ARG A 16 -2.81 2.41 7.16
CA ARG A 16 -4.01 2.30 7.96
C ARG A 16 -4.11 3.45 8.96
N ASP A 17 -2.97 3.80 9.58
CA ASP A 17 -2.95 4.90 10.53
C ASP A 17 -3.29 6.23 9.86
N VAL A 18 -2.71 6.47 8.70
CA VAL A 18 -2.97 7.72 7.98
C VAL A 18 -4.44 7.83 7.60
N LEU A 19 -5.04 6.71 7.21
CA LEU A 19 -6.45 6.70 6.84
C LEU A 19 -7.38 6.60 8.04
N GLU A 20 -6.82 6.39 9.22
CA GLU A 20 -7.59 6.27 10.47
C GLU A 20 -8.60 5.14 10.41
N LEU A 21 -8.15 3.99 9.89
CA LEU A 21 -9.02 2.82 9.75
C LEU A 21 -8.58 1.73 10.72
N THR A 22 -9.56 0.91 11.11
CA THR A 22 -9.25 -0.29 11.88
C THR A 22 -8.88 -1.41 10.91
N THR A 23 -8.29 -2.49 11.46
CA THR A 23 -7.99 -3.65 10.64
C THR A 23 -9.26 -4.25 10.05
N GLU A 24 -10.33 -4.22 10.82
CA GLU A 24 -11.61 -4.74 10.35
C GLU A 24 -12.11 -3.95 9.14
N GLU A 25 -11.97 -2.63 9.21
CA GLU A 25 -12.43 -1.78 8.12
C GLU A 25 -11.64 -2.01 6.85
N VAL A 26 -10.33 -2.11 6.98
CA VAL A 26 -9.50 -2.36 5.80
C VAL A 26 -9.83 -3.72 5.19
N ALA A 27 -9.96 -4.73 6.03
CA ALA A 27 -10.27 -6.07 5.53
C ALA A 27 -11.59 -6.07 4.78
N ARG A 28 -12.61 -5.42 5.36
CA ARG A 28 -13.91 -5.36 4.72
C ARG A 28 -13.86 -4.61 3.41
N ASP A 29 -13.20 -3.45 3.40
CA ASP A 29 -13.15 -2.62 2.21
C ASP A 29 -12.42 -3.30 1.08
N CYS A 30 -11.39 -4.07 1.39
CA CYS A 30 -10.55 -4.70 0.39
C CYS A 30 -10.98 -6.13 0.04
N GLY A 31 -11.99 -6.66 0.74
CA GLY A 31 -12.42 -8.02 0.47
C GLY A 31 -11.42 -9.05 0.94
N ILE A 32 -10.76 -8.79 2.06
CA ILE A 32 -9.77 -9.69 2.65
C ILE A 32 -10.30 -10.16 3.98
N GLU A 33 -10.01 -11.42 4.33
CA GLU A 33 -10.39 -11.90 5.64
C GLU A 33 -9.64 -11.13 6.71
N GLN A 34 -10.35 -10.75 7.78
CA GLN A 34 -9.75 -9.89 8.79
C GLN A 34 -8.52 -10.52 9.43
N SER A 35 -8.61 -11.82 9.77
CA SER A 35 -7.48 -12.46 10.42
C SER A 35 -6.27 -12.51 9.49
N GLU A 36 -6.51 -12.70 8.20
CA GLU A 36 -5.42 -12.71 7.23
C GLU A 36 -4.79 -11.33 7.11
N TYR A 37 -5.60 -10.29 7.08
CA TYR A 37 -5.05 -8.94 7.01
C TYR A 37 -4.24 -8.62 8.27
N GLU A 38 -4.76 -9.02 9.44
CA GLU A 38 -4.04 -8.76 10.67
C GLU A 38 -2.70 -9.47 10.70
N GLN A 39 -2.65 -10.69 10.17
CA GLN A 39 -1.37 -11.38 10.08
C GLN A 39 -0.41 -10.65 9.17
N ALA A 40 -0.92 -10.04 8.10
CA ALA A 40 -0.06 -9.30 7.18
C ALA A 40 0.63 -8.13 7.87
N GLU A 41 0.01 -7.58 8.91
CA GLU A 41 0.63 -6.46 9.63
C GLU A 41 1.65 -6.88 10.67
N THR A 42 1.79 -8.19 10.93
CA THR A 42 2.69 -8.64 11.98
C THR A 42 4.16 -8.63 11.59
N GLY A 43 4.44 -8.69 10.30
CA GLY A 43 5.81 -8.81 9.84
C GLY A 43 6.29 -10.25 9.78
N ASN A 44 5.42 -11.21 10.09
CA ASN A 44 5.76 -12.63 10.09
C ASN A 44 4.96 -13.43 9.09
N TYR A 45 4.21 -12.77 8.24
CA TYR A 45 3.30 -13.43 7.32
C TYR A 45 3.74 -13.16 5.89
N ASP A 46 3.74 -14.20 5.08
CA ASP A 46 4.13 -14.08 3.67
C ASP A 46 2.97 -13.46 2.89
N ILE A 47 3.01 -12.16 2.75
CA ILE A 47 1.92 -11.41 2.14
C ILE A 47 1.88 -11.66 0.65
N SER A 48 0.72 -12.05 0.13
CA SER A 48 0.59 -12.32 -1.29
C SER A 48 0.49 -11.02 -2.08
N VAL A 49 0.96 -11.08 -3.33
CA VAL A 49 0.82 -9.94 -4.23
C VAL A 49 -0.66 -9.63 -4.45
N SER A 50 -1.47 -10.68 -4.51
CA SER A 50 -2.91 -10.50 -4.70
C SER A 50 -3.52 -9.64 -3.60
N MET A 51 -3.12 -9.89 -2.35
CA MET A 51 -3.62 -9.07 -1.25
C MET A 51 -3.17 -7.62 -1.41
N LEU A 52 -1.90 -7.42 -1.74
CA LEU A 52 -1.39 -6.06 -1.91
C LEU A 52 -2.07 -5.34 -3.07
N GLN A 53 -2.40 -6.08 -4.13
CA GLN A 53 -3.12 -5.48 -5.24
C GLN A 53 -4.51 -5.01 -4.84
N LYS A 54 -5.19 -5.80 -4.01
CA LYS A 54 -6.52 -5.41 -3.55
C LYS A 54 -6.44 -4.12 -2.72
N ILE A 55 -5.45 -4.03 -1.86
CA ILE A 55 -5.28 -2.85 -1.03
C ILE A 55 -4.90 -1.64 -1.89
N ALA A 56 -3.97 -1.83 -2.80
CA ALA A 56 -3.52 -0.75 -3.66
C ALA A 56 -4.68 -0.19 -4.48
N ARG A 57 -5.50 -1.09 -5.02
CA ARG A 57 -6.63 -0.68 -5.85
C ARG A 57 -7.67 0.05 -5.02
N GLN A 58 -7.96 -0.46 -3.85
CA GLN A 58 -9.01 0.13 -3.01
C GLN A 58 -8.67 1.56 -2.60
N TYR A 59 -7.41 1.80 -2.28
CA TYR A 59 -7.01 3.11 -1.76
C TYR A 59 -6.24 3.94 -2.75
N HIS A 60 -6.21 3.49 -4.03
CA HIS A 60 -5.59 4.27 -5.11
C HIS A 60 -4.13 4.56 -4.85
N ILE A 61 -3.41 3.54 -4.43
CA ILE A 61 -1.99 3.62 -4.13
C ILE A 61 -1.25 2.75 -5.14
N ALA A 62 -0.09 3.21 -5.58
CA ALA A 62 0.71 2.40 -6.48
C ALA A 62 1.17 1.14 -5.76
N LEU A 63 1.07 0.00 -6.44
CA LEU A 63 1.52 -1.26 -5.86
C LEU A 63 3.00 -1.17 -5.47
N ASP A 64 3.80 -0.51 -6.30
CA ASP A 64 5.23 -0.36 -6.01
C ASP A 64 5.47 0.36 -4.70
N ALA A 65 4.61 1.32 -4.36
CA ALA A 65 4.77 2.03 -3.10
C ALA A 65 4.59 1.09 -1.91
N LEU A 66 3.65 0.16 -2.02
CA LEU A 66 3.45 -0.81 -0.95
C LEU A 66 4.58 -1.83 -0.90
N MET A 67 5.02 -2.30 -2.06
CA MET A 67 6.00 -3.38 -2.10
C MET A 67 7.41 -2.88 -1.81
N PHE A 68 7.77 -1.71 -2.30
CA PHE A 68 9.14 -1.24 -2.24
C PHE A 68 9.31 0.07 -1.50
N GLY A 69 8.23 0.72 -1.16
CA GLY A 69 8.30 1.94 -0.36
C GLY A 69 8.76 3.15 -1.12
N GLU A 70 8.79 3.07 -2.44
CA GLU A 70 9.24 4.20 -3.24
C GLU A 70 8.10 4.82 -3.99
N GLU A 71 8.16 6.13 -4.09
CA GLU A 71 7.26 6.82 -4.98
C GLU A 71 7.60 6.41 -6.39
N PRO A 72 6.62 6.00 -7.19
CA PRO A 72 6.91 5.68 -8.58
C PRO A 72 7.50 6.91 -9.27
N LYS A 73 8.48 6.68 -10.10
CA LYS A 73 9.08 7.79 -10.82
C LYS A 73 8.06 8.54 -11.63
N MET A 74 7.10 7.82 -12.14
CA MET A 74 6.07 8.46 -12.92
C MET A 74 5.26 9.44 -12.15
N SER A 75 5.10 9.23 -10.87
CA SER A 75 4.29 10.18 -10.11
C SER A 75 4.94 11.54 -10.12
N THR A 76 6.24 11.58 -10.22
CA THR A 76 6.92 12.85 -10.38
C THR A 76 6.53 13.50 -11.68
N TYR A 77 6.41 12.72 -12.72
CA TYR A 77 5.99 13.24 -14.00
C TYR A 77 4.59 13.79 -13.94
N PHE A 78 3.71 13.09 -13.26
CA PHE A 78 2.36 13.58 -13.15
C PHE A 78 2.33 14.95 -12.58
N LEU A 79 3.14 15.17 -11.58
CA LEU A 79 3.16 16.46 -10.93
C LEU A 79 3.62 17.55 -11.88
N THR A 80 4.57 17.21 -12.72
CA THR A 80 5.13 18.22 -13.60
C THR A 80 4.33 18.40 -14.85
N ARG A 81 3.62 17.40 -15.25
CA ARG A 81 3.00 17.44 -16.53
C ARG A 81 1.56 17.62 -16.44
N ALA A 82 1.08 17.19 -15.42
CA ALA A 82 -0.32 17.44 -15.29
C ALA A 82 -0.47 18.84 -14.97
N GLY A 83 0.56 19.11 -15.15
CA GLY A 83 0.58 19.69 -15.34
C GLY A 83 0.77 20.34 -15.56
N LYS A 84 1.24 20.18 -15.72
CA LYS A 84 1.66 20.29 -16.16
C LYS A 84 1.88 20.29 -16.27
N GLY A 85 1.88 20.65 -16.27
CA GLY A 85 2.31 20.25 -16.62
C GLY A 85 2.61 20.45 -16.25
N ILE A 86 2.88 20.72 -16.14
CA ILE A 86 3.43 20.56 -16.12
C ILE A 86 3.95 20.63 -16.06
N SER A 87 4.33 20.82 -16.14
CA SER A 87 4.92 20.58 -16.45
C SER A 87 5.38 20.62 -16.40
N VAL A 88 5.79 20.77 -16.24
CA VAL A 88 6.26 20.59 -16.56
C VAL A 88 6.50 20.81 -16.87
N GLU A 89 6.63 20.88 -16.93
CA GLU A 89 6.91 20.92 -17.56
C GLU A 89 7.03 21.15 -17.96
#